data_ea1ddea898c58e04e39b5c23854f3d76
#
_entry.id   ea1ddea898c58e04e39b5c23854f3d76
#
_cell.length_a   1.000
_cell.length_b   1.000
_cell.length_c   1.000
_cell.angle_alpha   90.00
_cell.angle_beta   90.00
_cell.angle_gamma   90.00
#
_symmetry.space_group_name_H-M   'P 1'
#
loop_
_entity.id
_entity.type
_entity.pdbx_description
1 polymer ?
#
loop_
_entity_poly.entity_id
_entity_poly.type
_entity_poly.pdbx_seq_one_letter_code
_entity_poly.pdbx_strand_id
1 'polypeptide(L)'
;MARTVVGVAANLCPVDAEGKNIHSSVSCRFAESIRQVGGLPLVIPVGDESLVRDYVEMIDKLILTGGQNVHPQFYGEKKTIESDDYNLVRDEFELALLKEALRQNKPIMAICRGVQLVNVAFGGTLNQEIEGHWQGLPFGTSHSIETVEGSVVAKLFGKESQVNSVHRQSIKDLAPNFRVTAIDPRDQTIEAIESIDEHRIIGLQW
;
A
#
# COMPACT_ATOMS: atom_id res chain seq x y z
N MET A 1 -1.52 -29.92 4.44
CA MET A 1 -2.22 -28.82 3.74
C MET A 1 -1.18 -27.99 3.00
N ALA A 2 -1.48 -27.50 1.80
CA ALA A 2 -0.60 -26.56 1.11
C ALA A 2 -0.51 -25.24 1.92
N ARG A 3 0.65 -24.58 1.87
CA ARG A 3 0.83 -23.28 2.51
C ARG A 3 0.10 -22.20 1.72
N THR A 4 -0.49 -21.22 2.41
CA THR A 4 -1.01 -20.01 1.78
C THR A 4 0.12 -19.21 1.15
N VAL A 5 0.05 -18.98 -0.15
CA VAL A 5 1.03 -18.19 -0.90
C VAL A 5 0.62 -16.72 -0.85
N VAL A 6 1.50 -15.86 -0.34
CA VAL A 6 1.27 -14.43 -0.24
C VAL A 6 2.19 -13.70 -1.20
N GLY A 7 1.62 -13.13 -2.27
CA GLY A 7 2.34 -12.27 -3.20
C GLY A 7 2.64 -10.91 -2.56
N VAL A 8 3.86 -10.46 -2.70
CA VAL A 8 4.32 -9.15 -2.20
C VAL A 8 4.83 -8.35 -3.39
N ALA A 9 4.13 -7.29 -3.75
CA ALA A 9 4.53 -6.40 -4.84
C ALA A 9 5.85 -5.71 -4.50
N ALA A 10 6.83 -5.81 -5.39
CA ALA A 10 8.15 -5.24 -5.19
C ALA A 10 8.17 -3.74 -5.47
N ASN A 11 9.16 -3.06 -4.89
CA ASN A 11 9.57 -1.72 -5.25
C ASN A 11 10.70 -1.77 -6.29
N LEU A 12 10.83 -0.74 -7.11
CA LEU A 12 11.97 -0.52 -7.99
C LEU A 12 12.96 0.41 -7.30
N CYS A 13 14.12 -0.12 -6.96
CA CYS A 13 15.16 0.63 -6.25
C CYS A 13 16.48 0.61 -7.04
N PRO A 14 17.11 1.78 -7.28
CA PRO A 14 18.46 1.82 -7.76
C PRO A 14 19.42 1.28 -6.69
N VAL A 15 20.38 0.47 -7.09
CA VAL A 15 21.39 -0.12 -6.19
C VAL A 15 22.78 0.41 -6.43
N ASP A 16 22.96 1.28 -7.41
CA ASP A 16 24.20 2.02 -7.66
C ASP A 16 23.96 3.54 -7.56
N ALA A 17 25.05 4.29 -7.36
CA ALA A 17 25.00 5.74 -7.22
C ALA A 17 24.59 6.46 -8.52
N GLU A 18 24.66 5.79 -9.66
CA GLU A 18 24.33 6.33 -10.97
C GLU A 18 22.85 6.08 -11.35
N GLY A 19 22.12 5.29 -10.53
CA GLY A 19 20.73 4.93 -10.78
C GLY A 19 20.50 4.04 -12.00
N LYS A 20 21.55 3.40 -12.52
CA LYS A 20 21.48 2.58 -13.74
C LYS A 20 21.09 1.13 -13.46
N ASN A 21 21.44 0.63 -12.29
CA ASN A 21 21.13 -0.76 -11.90
C ASN A 21 19.91 -0.77 -10.99
N ILE A 22 18.77 -1.14 -11.55
CA ILE A 22 17.49 -1.14 -10.86
C ILE A 22 17.13 -2.55 -10.41
N HIS A 23 16.83 -2.71 -9.12
CA HIS A 23 16.37 -3.97 -8.55
C HIS A 23 14.88 -3.91 -8.18
N SER A 24 14.17 -5.00 -8.45
CA SER A 24 12.89 -5.27 -7.79
C SER A 24 13.17 -5.77 -6.38
N SER A 25 12.79 -5.00 -5.37
CA SER A 25 13.14 -5.28 -3.98
C SER A 25 11.94 -5.19 -3.03
N VAL A 26 12.00 -5.97 -1.96
CA VAL A 26 11.01 -5.99 -0.87
C VAL A 26 11.77 -6.06 0.46
N SER A 27 11.30 -5.33 1.47
CA SER A 27 11.86 -5.48 2.82
C SER A 27 11.74 -6.93 3.29
N CYS A 28 12.83 -7.50 3.81
CA CYS A 28 12.85 -8.85 4.39
C CYS A 28 11.79 -9.04 5.48
N ARG A 29 11.36 -7.97 6.16
CA ARG A 29 10.32 -8.00 7.19
C ARG A 29 8.99 -8.55 6.67
N PHE A 30 8.60 -8.26 5.42
CA PHE A 30 7.41 -8.86 4.82
C PHE A 30 7.53 -10.39 4.74
N ALA A 31 8.66 -10.87 4.23
CA ALA A 31 8.90 -12.31 4.13
C ALA A 31 8.94 -13.00 5.50
N GLU A 32 9.55 -12.35 6.50
CA GLU A 32 9.61 -12.84 7.88
C GLU A 32 8.22 -12.90 8.51
N SER A 33 7.42 -11.84 8.42
CA SER A 33 6.07 -11.79 8.99
C SER A 33 5.15 -12.84 8.36
N ILE A 34 5.20 -13.02 7.03
CA ILE A 34 4.42 -14.04 6.32
C ILE A 34 4.81 -15.45 6.80
N ARG A 35 6.10 -15.72 6.99
CA ARG A 35 6.57 -17.03 7.49
C ARG A 35 6.15 -17.28 8.94
N GLN A 36 6.16 -16.25 9.80
CA GLN A 36 5.73 -16.35 11.20
C GLN A 36 4.27 -16.82 11.34
N VAL A 37 3.41 -16.45 10.38
CA VAL A 37 2.01 -16.91 10.35
C VAL A 37 1.80 -18.15 9.48
N GLY A 38 2.88 -18.84 9.08
CA GLY A 38 2.83 -20.11 8.33
C GLY A 38 2.63 -19.97 6.82
N GLY A 39 2.64 -18.76 6.28
CA GLY A 39 2.54 -18.48 4.85
C GLY A 39 3.84 -18.71 4.08
N LEU A 40 3.74 -18.70 2.76
CA LEU A 40 4.85 -18.73 1.81
C LEU A 40 4.92 -17.35 1.10
N PRO A 41 5.97 -16.53 1.34
CA PRO A 41 6.12 -15.26 0.64
C PRO A 41 6.60 -15.49 -0.80
N LEU A 42 5.94 -14.84 -1.75
CA LEU A 42 6.34 -14.77 -3.16
C LEU A 42 6.52 -13.30 -3.55
N VAL A 43 7.74 -12.90 -3.90
CA VAL A 43 8.01 -11.55 -4.39
C VAL A 43 7.56 -11.45 -5.84
N ILE A 44 6.70 -10.47 -6.15
CA ILE A 44 6.24 -10.18 -7.51
C ILE A 44 7.08 -9.00 -8.03
N PRO A 45 7.99 -9.24 -9.00
CA PRO A 45 8.81 -8.18 -9.57
C PRO A 45 7.95 -7.23 -10.41
N VAL A 46 8.30 -5.94 -10.40
CA VAL A 46 7.73 -4.98 -11.34
C VAL A 46 8.29 -5.24 -12.73
N GLY A 47 7.43 -5.30 -13.74
CA GLY A 47 7.87 -5.59 -15.10
C GLY A 47 6.73 -5.69 -16.11
N ASP A 48 6.74 -6.75 -16.89
CA ASP A 48 5.79 -6.96 -17.98
C ASP A 48 4.37 -7.23 -17.48
N GLU A 49 3.44 -6.33 -17.80
CA GLU A 49 2.01 -6.46 -17.44
C GLU A 49 1.34 -7.72 -18.02
N SER A 50 1.87 -8.28 -19.10
CA SER A 50 1.34 -9.52 -19.69
C SER A 50 1.44 -10.71 -18.73
N LEU A 51 2.36 -10.67 -17.75
CA LEU A 51 2.57 -11.70 -16.74
C LEU A 51 1.72 -11.54 -15.48
N VAL A 52 0.99 -10.43 -15.34
CA VAL A 52 0.21 -10.11 -14.14
C VAL A 52 -0.79 -11.21 -13.81
N ARG A 53 -1.47 -11.75 -14.82
CA ARG A 53 -2.41 -12.86 -14.64
C ARG A 53 -1.73 -14.08 -14.02
N ASP A 54 -0.58 -14.46 -14.56
CA ASP A 54 0.15 -15.63 -14.09
C ASP A 54 0.63 -15.45 -12.65
N TYR A 55 1.13 -14.26 -12.29
CA TYR A 55 1.49 -13.93 -10.91
C TYR A 55 0.31 -14.05 -9.97
N VAL A 56 -0.87 -13.52 -10.34
CA VAL A 56 -2.06 -13.57 -9.48
C VAL A 56 -2.61 -14.99 -9.36
N GLU A 57 -2.52 -15.82 -10.38
CA GLU A 57 -2.89 -17.23 -10.33
C GLU A 57 -2.01 -18.04 -9.35
N MET A 58 -0.75 -17.64 -9.18
CA MET A 58 0.21 -18.30 -8.26
C MET A 58 0.02 -17.96 -6.78
N ILE A 59 -0.76 -16.95 -6.43
CA ILE A 59 -0.91 -16.46 -5.07
C ILE A 59 -2.32 -16.64 -4.53
N ASP A 60 -2.43 -16.74 -3.21
CA ASP A 60 -3.73 -16.77 -2.50
C ASP A 60 -4.13 -15.38 -1.99
N LYS A 61 -3.17 -14.51 -1.70
CA LYS A 61 -3.34 -13.16 -1.15
C LYS A 61 -2.29 -12.23 -1.72
N LEU A 62 -2.62 -10.92 -1.79
CA LEU A 62 -1.71 -9.89 -2.29
C LEU A 62 -1.39 -8.87 -1.20
N ILE A 63 -0.11 -8.47 -1.12
CA ILE A 63 0.34 -7.30 -0.36
C ILE A 63 0.88 -6.27 -1.36
N LEU A 64 0.28 -5.08 -1.37
CA LEU A 64 0.83 -3.90 -2.02
C LEU A 64 1.68 -3.13 -1.01
N THR A 65 2.94 -2.86 -1.36
CA THR A 65 3.92 -2.30 -0.42
C THR A 65 4.03 -0.77 -0.50
N GLY A 66 4.71 -0.17 0.48
CA GLY A 66 5.12 1.23 0.46
C GLY A 66 6.16 1.54 -0.63
N GLY A 67 6.56 2.79 -0.72
CA GLY A 67 7.59 3.26 -1.65
C GLY A 67 7.33 4.65 -2.21
N GLN A 68 7.69 4.89 -3.47
CA GLN A 68 7.55 6.16 -4.16
C GLN A 68 6.11 6.68 -4.17
N ASN A 69 5.94 7.98 -4.38
CA ASN A 69 4.63 8.61 -4.52
C ASN A 69 3.84 8.06 -5.72
N VAL A 70 2.52 7.99 -5.60
CA VAL A 70 1.63 7.71 -6.73
C VAL A 70 1.52 8.95 -7.61
N HIS A 71 1.75 8.81 -8.92
CA HIS A 71 1.77 9.95 -9.83
C HIS A 71 0.37 10.56 -10.00
N PRO A 72 0.22 11.91 -9.94
CA PRO A 72 -1.09 12.57 -9.94
C PRO A 72 -1.93 12.35 -11.20
N GLN A 73 -1.34 11.97 -12.32
CA GLN A 73 -2.10 11.64 -13.53
C GLN A 73 -3.13 10.51 -13.32
N PHE A 74 -2.86 9.57 -12.37
CA PHE A 74 -3.75 8.42 -12.12
C PHE A 74 -5.01 8.79 -11.34
N TYR A 75 -5.03 10.00 -10.69
CA TYR A 75 -6.22 10.54 -10.06
C TYR A 75 -6.66 11.89 -10.65
N GLY A 76 -6.27 12.14 -11.93
CA GLY A 76 -6.76 13.26 -12.74
C GLY A 76 -6.25 14.65 -12.31
N GLU A 77 -5.22 14.72 -11.50
CA GLU A 77 -4.62 15.97 -11.06
C GLU A 77 -3.30 16.28 -11.77
N LYS A 78 -2.91 17.56 -11.74
CA LYS A 78 -1.58 17.98 -12.16
C LYS A 78 -0.61 17.88 -10.99
N LYS A 79 0.66 17.65 -11.29
CA LYS A 79 1.74 17.72 -10.31
C LYS A 79 1.82 19.13 -9.72
N THR A 80 1.74 19.24 -8.40
CA THR A 80 1.76 20.52 -7.67
C THR A 80 2.99 20.69 -6.79
N ILE A 81 3.78 19.63 -6.63
CA ILE A 81 5.01 19.63 -5.83
C ILE A 81 6.22 19.35 -6.69
N GLU A 82 7.37 19.93 -6.30
CA GLU A 82 8.67 19.62 -6.89
C GLU A 82 9.22 18.32 -6.28
N SER A 83 8.77 17.19 -6.82
CA SER A 83 9.25 15.87 -6.42
C SER A 83 9.56 15.04 -7.65
N ASP A 84 10.66 14.30 -7.63
CA ASP A 84 11.01 13.30 -8.64
C ASP A 84 10.80 11.86 -8.11
N ASP A 85 10.21 11.73 -6.92
CA ASP A 85 9.92 10.43 -6.29
C ASP A 85 8.64 9.80 -6.84
N TYR A 86 8.58 9.64 -8.16
CA TYR A 86 7.52 8.94 -8.87
C TYR A 86 8.09 7.81 -9.74
N ASN A 87 7.32 6.74 -9.93
CA ASN A 87 7.69 5.65 -10.82
C ASN A 87 6.46 5.16 -11.61
N LEU A 88 6.28 5.70 -12.81
CA LEU A 88 5.13 5.39 -13.66
C LEU A 88 5.05 3.90 -14.03
N VAL A 89 6.18 3.26 -14.29
CA VAL A 89 6.22 1.83 -14.63
C VAL A 89 5.68 0.99 -13.47
N ARG A 90 6.04 1.36 -12.25
CA ARG A 90 5.51 0.71 -11.04
C ARG A 90 4.03 1.00 -10.85
N ASP A 91 3.59 2.26 -11.06
CA ASP A 91 2.18 2.63 -10.92
C ASP A 91 1.30 1.83 -11.87
N GLU A 92 1.66 1.77 -13.16
CA GLU A 92 0.94 1.01 -14.19
C GLU A 92 0.90 -0.48 -13.88
N PHE A 93 2.04 -1.07 -13.57
CA PHE A 93 2.14 -2.50 -13.23
C PHE A 93 1.31 -2.86 -11.99
N GLU A 94 1.41 -2.08 -10.90
CA GLU A 94 0.65 -2.39 -9.69
C GLU A 94 -0.85 -2.12 -9.83
N LEU A 95 -1.28 -1.15 -10.67
CA LEU A 95 -2.69 -0.98 -11.03
C LEU A 95 -3.23 -2.19 -11.81
N ALA A 96 -2.45 -2.72 -12.76
CA ALA A 96 -2.80 -3.94 -13.46
C ALA A 96 -2.86 -5.15 -12.51
N LEU A 97 -1.89 -5.28 -11.61
CA LEU A 97 -1.83 -6.34 -10.59
C LEU A 97 -3.04 -6.29 -9.65
N LEU A 98 -3.39 -5.10 -9.16
CA LEU A 98 -4.57 -4.87 -8.33
C LEU A 98 -5.85 -5.27 -9.06
N LYS A 99 -6.04 -4.80 -10.29
CA LYS A 99 -7.22 -5.12 -11.11
C LYS A 99 -7.39 -6.63 -11.29
N GLU A 100 -6.32 -7.33 -11.57
CA GLU A 100 -6.37 -8.78 -11.75
C GLU A 100 -6.61 -9.51 -10.42
N ALA A 101 -6.01 -9.06 -9.31
CA ALA A 101 -6.27 -9.61 -7.98
C ALA A 101 -7.74 -9.47 -7.57
N LEU A 102 -8.37 -8.33 -7.88
CA LEU A 102 -9.80 -8.10 -7.67
C LEU A 102 -10.64 -9.06 -8.53
N ARG A 103 -10.32 -9.20 -9.81
CA ARG A 103 -11.00 -10.13 -10.72
C ARG A 103 -10.96 -11.58 -10.22
N GLN A 104 -9.89 -11.99 -9.56
CA GLN A 104 -9.72 -13.32 -8.99
C GLN A 104 -10.14 -13.40 -7.50
N ASN A 105 -10.77 -12.37 -6.95
CA ASN A 105 -11.23 -12.29 -5.55
C ASN A 105 -10.13 -12.57 -4.52
N LYS A 106 -8.88 -12.15 -4.79
CA LYS A 106 -7.79 -12.30 -3.83
C LYS A 106 -7.93 -11.28 -2.71
N PRO A 107 -7.76 -11.66 -1.43
CA PRO A 107 -7.64 -10.70 -0.35
C PRO A 107 -6.40 -9.82 -0.53
N ILE A 108 -6.54 -8.52 -0.24
CA ILE A 108 -5.49 -7.52 -0.45
C ILE A 108 -5.19 -6.80 0.84
N MET A 109 -3.93 -6.72 1.20
CA MET A 109 -3.42 -5.81 2.22
C MET A 109 -2.58 -4.73 1.52
N ALA A 110 -2.94 -3.47 1.73
CA ALA A 110 -2.31 -2.34 1.10
C ALA A 110 -1.63 -1.46 2.15
N ILE A 111 -0.32 -1.23 2.04
CA ILE A 111 0.50 -0.55 3.06
C ILE A 111 1.11 0.71 2.49
N CYS A 112 0.97 1.83 3.19
CA CYS A 112 1.54 3.14 2.86
C CYS A 112 1.16 3.56 1.44
N ARG A 113 2.11 3.62 0.50
CA ARG A 113 1.80 3.85 -0.91
C ARG A 113 0.74 2.89 -1.46
N GLY A 114 0.73 1.64 -1.00
CA GLY A 114 -0.26 0.64 -1.45
C GLY A 114 -1.70 1.06 -1.17
N VAL A 115 -2.00 1.63 0.01
CA VAL A 115 -3.35 2.11 0.32
C VAL A 115 -3.73 3.32 -0.52
N GLN A 116 -2.77 4.18 -0.82
CA GLN A 116 -2.95 5.34 -1.71
C GLN A 116 -3.30 4.89 -3.13
N LEU A 117 -2.55 3.92 -3.66
CA LEU A 117 -2.80 3.33 -4.99
C LEU A 117 -4.17 2.66 -5.07
N VAL A 118 -4.57 1.92 -4.03
CA VAL A 118 -5.90 1.31 -3.93
C VAL A 118 -6.99 2.39 -3.97
N ASN A 119 -6.86 3.44 -3.16
CA ASN A 119 -7.82 4.55 -3.18
C ASN A 119 -7.97 5.17 -4.58
N VAL A 120 -6.85 5.43 -5.25
CA VAL A 120 -6.81 5.97 -6.61
C VAL A 120 -7.47 5.02 -7.62
N ALA A 121 -7.19 3.73 -7.55
CA ALA A 121 -7.76 2.72 -8.44
C ALA A 121 -9.28 2.63 -8.37
N PHE A 122 -9.87 2.99 -7.23
CA PHE A 122 -11.32 3.04 -7.02
C PHE A 122 -11.91 4.46 -7.17
N GLY A 123 -11.14 5.43 -7.69
CA GLY A 123 -11.61 6.77 -8.05
C GLY A 123 -11.44 7.83 -6.95
N GLY A 124 -10.72 7.53 -5.89
CA GLY A 124 -10.32 8.53 -4.89
C GLY A 124 -9.15 9.38 -5.34
N THR A 125 -8.81 10.40 -4.55
CA THR A 125 -7.70 11.33 -4.80
C THR A 125 -6.72 11.37 -3.64
N LEU A 126 -5.56 12.02 -3.83
CA LEU A 126 -4.50 12.12 -2.83
C LEU A 126 -4.12 13.58 -2.56
N ASN A 127 -3.77 13.89 -1.32
CA ASN A 127 -2.91 15.02 -1.01
C ASN A 127 -1.51 14.68 -1.51
N GLN A 128 -0.94 15.54 -2.36
CA GLN A 128 0.37 15.29 -2.96
C GLN A 128 1.51 15.46 -1.95
N GLU A 129 1.30 16.29 -0.92
CA GLU A 129 2.21 16.46 0.21
C GLU A 129 1.43 16.87 1.45
N ILE A 130 1.78 16.28 2.60
CA ILE A 130 1.31 16.65 3.92
C ILE A 130 2.49 16.82 4.87
N GLU A 131 2.33 17.66 5.89
CA GLU A 131 3.33 17.87 6.93
C GLU A 131 3.11 16.93 8.12
N GLY A 132 4.17 16.70 8.90
CA GLY A 132 4.07 15.97 10.18
C GLY A 132 4.04 14.44 10.07
N HIS A 133 4.09 13.87 8.85
CA HIS A 133 4.03 12.44 8.60
C HIS A 133 5.33 11.82 8.05
N TRP A 134 6.44 12.55 8.15
CA TRP A 134 7.75 12.08 7.73
C TRP A 134 8.75 12.09 8.88
N GLN A 135 8.89 10.98 9.59
CA GLN A 135 9.85 10.82 10.70
C GLN A 135 11.28 10.48 10.24
N GLY A 136 11.51 10.33 8.94
CA GLY A 136 12.83 10.03 8.34
C GLY A 136 13.18 8.56 8.36
N LEU A 137 13.33 7.94 9.52
CA LEU A 137 13.66 6.52 9.64
C LEU A 137 12.39 5.70 9.95
N PRO A 138 12.24 4.49 9.38
CA PRO A 138 11.07 3.64 9.59
C PRO A 138 11.13 2.85 10.91
N PHE A 139 11.75 3.42 11.94
CA PHE A 139 11.91 2.82 13.25
C PHE A 139 11.31 3.70 14.34
N GLY A 140 10.69 3.06 15.32
CA GLY A 140 9.96 3.76 16.38
C GLY A 140 8.58 4.23 15.94
N THR A 141 7.86 4.85 16.86
CA THR A 141 6.53 5.42 16.64
C THR A 141 6.61 6.93 16.48
N SER A 142 5.69 7.51 15.72
CA SER A 142 5.60 8.93 15.43
C SER A 142 4.39 9.58 16.09
N HIS A 143 3.21 8.97 15.90
CA HIS A 143 1.96 9.51 16.39
C HIS A 143 0.98 8.40 16.79
N SER A 144 -0.10 8.78 17.48
CA SER A 144 -1.22 7.88 17.75
C SER A 144 -2.20 7.85 16.57
N ILE A 145 -2.90 6.73 16.45
CA ILE A 145 -4.10 6.60 15.61
C ILE A 145 -5.29 6.32 16.50
N GLU A 146 -6.46 6.82 16.10
CA GLU A 146 -7.75 6.44 16.65
C GLU A 146 -8.49 5.55 15.67
N THR A 147 -8.93 4.38 16.12
CA THR A 147 -9.60 3.39 15.29
C THR A 147 -11.11 3.45 15.43
N VAL A 148 -11.82 3.07 14.37
CA VAL A 148 -13.28 3.00 14.37
C VAL A 148 -13.72 1.66 14.95
N GLU A 149 -14.59 1.68 15.98
CA GLU A 149 -15.13 0.50 16.63
C GLU A 149 -15.80 -0.46 15.63
N GLY A 150 -15.60 -1.75 15.82
CA GLY A 150 -16.14 -2.80 14.94
C GLY A 150 -15.31 -3.06 13.67
N SER A 151 -14.31 -2.23 13.38
CA SER A 151 -13.39 -2.48 12.26
C SER A 151 -12.42 -3.64 12.54
N VAL A 152 -11.81 -4.19 11.48
CA VAL A 152 -10.71 -5.16 11.62
C VAL A 152 -9.50 -4.49 12.23
N VAL A 153 -9.22 -3.24 11.85
CA VAL A 153 -8.12 -2.45 12.40
C VAL A 153 -8.27 -2.26 13.91
N ALA A 154 -9.47 -1.92 14.41
CA ALA A 154 -9.73 -1.82 15.85
C ALA A 154 -9.55 -3.16 16.60
N LYS A 155 -9.88 -4.29 15.97
CA LYS A 155 -9.65 -5.62 16.55
C LYS A 155 -8.17 -5.97 16.66
N LEU A 156 -7.33 -5.48 15.74
CA LEU A 156 -5.91 -5.77 15.68
C LEU A 156 -5.08 -4.82 16.57
N PHE A 157 -5.43 -3.53 16.58
CA PHE A 157 -4.63 -2.46 17.19
C PHE A 157 -5.27 -1.85 18.46
N GLY A 158 -6.52 -2.21 18.78
CA GLY A 158 -7.27 -1.58 19.87
C GLY A 158 -7.88 -0.24 19.44
N LYS A 159 -8.48 0.47 20.41
CA LYS A 159 -9.12 1.77 20.17
C LYS A 159 -8.13 2.87 19.77
N GLU A 160 -6.93 2.81 20.33
CA GLU A 160 -5.83 3.75 20.12
C GLU A 160 -4.52 2.96 20.05
N SER A 161 -3.63 3.34 19.17
CA SER A 161 -2.31 2.72 19.04
C SER A 161 -1.27 3.73 18.56
N GLN A 162 0.01 3.48 18.87
CA GLN A 162 1.12 4.27 18.37
C GLN A 162 1.68 3.63 17.10
N VAL A 163 1.85 4.42 16.05
CA VAL A 163 2.35 3.95 14.75
C VAL A 163 3.56 4.75 14.28
N ASN A 164 4.34 4.18 13.37
CA ASN A 164 5.37 4.92 12.63
C ASN A 164 4.70 5.76 11.54
N SER A 165 5.43 6.75 10.99
CA SER A 165 4.94 7.55 9.89
C SER A 165 6.10 7.94 8.97
N VAL A 166 6.06 7.42 7.73
CA VAL A 166 7.09 7.65 6.72
C VAL A 166 6.41 7.82 5.37
N HIS A 167 5.53 8.84 5.26
CA HIS A 167 4.82 9.15 4.03
C HIS A 167 4.66 10.66 3.85
N ARG A 168 4.56 11.08 2.60
CA ARG A 168 4.33 12.49 2.20
C ARG A 168 2.97 12.67 1.57
N GLN A 169 2.46 11.64 0.87
CA GLN A 169 1.10 11.62 0.36
C GLN A 169 0.14 11.01 1.38
N SER A 170 -1.12 11.38 1.30
CA SER A 170 -2.23 10.79 2.05
C SER A 170 -3.50 10.75 1.21
N ILE A 171 -4.50 9.99 1.64
CA ILE A 171 -5.82 10.02 1.02
C ILE A 171 -6.46 11.39 1.26
N LYS A 172 -6.94 12.03 0.17
CA LYS A 172 -7.69 13.30 0.18
C LYS A 172 -9.17 13.02 0.09
N ASP A 173 -9.63 12.52 -1.05
CA ASP A 173 -11.01 12.07 -1.24
C ASP A 173 -11.03 10.55 -1.20
N LEU A 174 -11.75 10.00 -0.24
CA LEU A 174 -11.88 8.55 -0.10
C LEU A 174 -12.78 7.99 -1.20
N ALA A 175 -12.33 6.95 -1.88
CA ALA A 175 -13.14 6.25 -2.86
C ALA A 175 -14.40 5.60 -2.23
N PRO A 176 -15.53 5.58 -2.96
CA PRO A 176 -16.83 5.21 -2.39
C PRO A 176 -16.95 3.74 -1.93
N ASN A 177 -16.02 2.89 -2.36
CA ASN A 177 -15.97 1.47 -1.98
C ASN A 177 -15.33 1.22 -0.61
N PHE A 178 -14.90 2.27 0.08
CA PHE A 178 -14.19 2.16 1.35
C PHE A 178 -14.85 2.94 2.47
N ARG A 179 -14.55 2.55 3.68
CA ARG A 179 -14.79 3.30 4.90
C ARG A 179 -13.48 3.60 5.61
N VAL A 180 -13.39 4.75 6.27
CA VAL A 180 -12.29 5.06 7.18
C VAL A 180 -12.38 4.16 8.40
N THR A 181 -11.24 3.58 8.81
CA THR A 181 -11.16 2.70 9.99
C THR A 181 -10.09 3.12 10.99
N ALA A 182 -9.22 4.06 10.63
CA ALA A 182 -8.37 4.80 11.57
C ALA A 182 -8.04 6.20 11.02
N ILE A 183 -7.83 7.12 11.94
CA ILE A 183 -7.37 8.49 11.66
C ILE A 183 -6.24 8.88 12.60
N ASP A 184 -5.43 9.85 12.19
CA ASP A 184 -4.59 10.63 13.09
C ASP A 184 -5.46 11.69 13.79
N PRO A 185 -5.57 11.69 15.13
CA PRO A 185 -6.41 12.66 15.84
C PRO A 185 -5.89 14.11 15.76
N ARG A 186 -4.62 14.31 15.39
CA ARG A 186 -3.99 15.64 15.34
C ARG A 186 -4.48 16.47 14.16
N ASP A 187 -4.65 15.83 12.99
CA ASP A 187 -4.95 16.54 11.72
C ASP A 187 -6.02 15.84 10.88
N GLN A 188 -6.61 14.75 11.39
CA GLN A 188 -7.65 13.96 10.73
C GLN A 188 -7.18 13.23 9.46
N THR A 189 -5.87 13.06 9.27
CA THR A 189 -5.33 12.25 8.19
C THR A 189 -5.89 10.84 8.26
N ILE A 190 -6.36 10.32 7.13
CA ILE A 190 -6.86 8.94 7.03
C ILE A 190 -5.68 7.98 7.11
N GLU A 191 -5.67 7.18 8.17
CA GLU A 191 -4.58 6.24 8.48
C GLU A 191 -4.94 4.79 8.14
N ALA A 192 -6.22 4.43 8.11
CA ALA A 192 -6.63 3.12 7.64
C ALA A 192 -8.00 3.14 6.98
N ILE A 193 -8.19 2.22 6.02
CA ILE A 193 -9.44 1.99 5.32
C ILE A 193 -9.75 0.51 5.20
N GLU A 194 -11.04 0.18 5.08
CA GLU A 194 -11.53 -1.17 4.77
C GLU A 194 -12.57 -1.09 3.65
N SER A 195 -12.58 -2.08 2.76
CA SER A 195 -13.63 -2.21 1.75
C SER A 195 -15.00 -2.47 2.39
N ILE A 196 -16.06 -1.89 1.81
CA ILE A 196 -17.45 -2.06 2.24
C ILE A 196 -18.27 -2.93 1.28
N ASP A 197 -17.67 -3.39 0.21
CA ASP A 197 -18.22 -4.28 -0.80
C ASP A 197 -17.72 -5.73 -0.63
N GLU A 198 -17.88 -6.58 -1.65
CA GLU A 198 -17.44 -7.98 -1.66
C GLU A 198 -15.91 -8.15 -1.67
N HIS A 199 -15.16 -7.12 -1.99
CA HIS A 199 -13.70 -7.16 -1.97
C HIS A 199 -13.18 -7.19 -0.53
N ARG A 200 -12.12 -7.95 -0.31
CA ARG A 200 -11.49 -8.09 1.01
C ARG A 200 -10.19 -7.29 1.03
N ILE A 201 -10.35 -5.96 1.19
CA ILE A 201 -9.22 -5.03 1.17
C ILE A 201 -9.10 -4.36 2.53
N ILE A 202 -7.89 -4.35 3.08
CA ILE A 202 -7.49 -3.57 4.25
C ILE A 202 -6.31 -2.71 3.84
N GLY A 203 -6.42 -1.40 4.07
CA GLY A 203 -5.37 -0.43 3.80
C GLY A 203 -4.87 0.22 5.09
N LEU A 204 -3.55 0.31 5.25
CA LEU A 204 -2.85 0.95 6.37
C LEU A 204 -1.88 1.99 5.80
N GLN A 205 -1.85 3.20 6.36
CA GLN A 205 -1.00 4.28 5.86
C GLN A 205 0.41 4.25 6.49
N TRP A 206 0.58 3.67 7.69
CA TRP A 206 1.87 3.54 8.41
C TRP A 206 2.70 2.33 8.02
#